data_009b9541ec0b0b23a71fe3a286bfccd4
#
_entry.id   009b9541ec0b0b23a71fe3a286bfccd4
#
_cell.length_a   1.000
_cell.length_b   1.000
_cell.length_c   1.000
_cell.angle_alpha   90.00
_cell.angle_beta   90.00
_cell.angle_gamma   90.00
#
_symmetry.space_group_name_H-M   'P 1'
#
loop_
_entity.id
_entity.type
_entity.pdbx_description
1 polymer ?
#
loop_
_entity_poly.entity_id
_entity_poly.type
_entity_poly.pdbx_seq_one_letter_code
_entity_poly.pdbx_strand_id
1 'polypeptide(L)'
;MHTVMSGRSRIAGLEVYVPPARLDTDAVEQRIVESSPGFRIPKGLISRVTGIRSRSVMAESEQASDLAVNAAAKVLASCGLQAPDVDLLVFASASQDMVEPATAHIAAAKLGLSCPVMDVKNACNSFLNGLEVADSLIASRRYGRVLVVTGESPSRAVRWSVPDFATFASSFPGYTMSDGGAAVLLEASEGATADSEPSSPAAEGILGMAFIAKSIHWPVGTLAAGGSAFPRDPEASYFTMDGEKLKDAFLDLGSDVLGETLEALKLNWQDFAVVCVHQVSAPYREIFAERAGVPRDLLVPAVEEFGNLASVSLPLQLKLALDGGRCGPGDLVALVGLAGGVSLGIAVVRL
;
A
#
# COMPACT_ATOMS: atom_id res chain seq x y z
N MET A 1 4.93 -20.66 -13.74
CA MET A 1 6.17 -19.91 -13.97
C MET A 1 5.76 -18.45 -13.95
N HIS A 2 6.11 -17.74 -12.86
CA HIS A 2 5.80 -16.31 -12.76
C HIS A 2 6.87 -15.56 -13.55
N THR A 3 6.43 -14.64 -14.42
CA THR A 3 7.37 -13.83 -15.20
C THR A 3 7.91 -12.74 -14.30
N VAL A 4 9.20 -12.80 -13.96
CA VAL A 4 9.90 -11.67 -13.34
C VAL A 4 10.15 -10.67 -14.43
N MET A 5 9.45 -9.52 -14.39
CA MET A 5 9.68 -8.44 -15.35
C MET A 5 10.90 -7.62 -14.88
N SER A 6 11.90 -7.49 -15.74
CA SER A 6 13.00 -6.56 -15.50
C SER A 6 12.51 -5.14 -15.72
N GLY A 7 12.61 -4.31 -14.67
CA GLY A 7 12.18 -2.91 -14.73
C GLY A 7 13.12 -2.04 -15.55
N ARG A 8 12.60 -0.90 -15.98
CA ARG A 8 13.31 0.08 -16.80
C ARG A 8 13.19 1.50 -16.26
N SER A 9 12.59 1.63 -15.10
CA SER A 9 12.43 2.91 -14.42
C SER A 9 13.13 2.94 -13.07
N ARG A 10 13.46 4.14 -12.62
CA ARG A 10 14.02 4.42 -11.30
C ARG A 10 13.05 5.28 -10.49
N ILE A 11 13.18 5.20 -9.18
CA ILE A 11 12.48 6.09 -8.26
C ILE A 11 13.27 7.40 -8.18
N ALA A 12 12.76 8.45 -8.84
CA ALA A 12 13.37 9.79 -8.83
C ALA A 12 12.98 10.58 -7.57
N GLY A 13 11.84 10.27 -6.97
CA GLY A 13 11.36 10.90 -5.74
C GLY A 13 10.31 10.07 -5.02
N LEU A 14 10.32 10.13 -3.70
CA LEU A 14 9.35 9.47 -2.82
C LEU A 14 9.01 10.40 -1.66
N GLU A 15 7.72 10.66 -1.46
CA GLU A 15 7.23 11.40 -0.30
C GLU A 15 5.94 10.80 0.25
N VAL A 16 5.68 11.08 1.51
CA VAL A 16 4.48 10.62 2.21
C VAL A 16 3.77 11.79 2.90
N TYR A 17 2.47 11.63 3.04
CA TYR A 17 1.64 12.49 3.86
C TYR A 17 0.90 11.67 4.90
N VAL A 18 1.19 11.93 6.16
CA VAL A 18 0.48 11.35 7.30
C VAL A 18 -0.34 12.46 7.92
N PRO A 19 -1.67 12.36 7.98
CA PRO A 19 -2.51 13.32 8.66
C PRO A 19 -2.04 13.59 10.08
N PRO A 20 -2.06 14.84 10.57
CA PRO A 20 -1.55 15.19 11.90
C PRO A 20 -2.43 14.68 13.05
N ALA A 21 -3.73 14.49 12.79
CA ALA A 21 -4.64 13.96 13.81
C ALA A 21 -4.35 12.49 14.09
N ARG A 22 -4.23 12.15 15.38
CA ARG A 22 -3.92 10.81 15.85
C ARG A 22 -5.08 10.27 16.68
N LEU A 23 -5.34 8.97 16.54
CA LEU A 23 -6.32 8.23 17.31
C LEU A 23 -5.63 7.04 17.99
N ASP A 24 -5.47 7.13 19.30
CA ASP A 24 -4.87 6.07 20.09
C ASP A 24 -5.79 4.86 20.20
N THR A 25 -5.22 3.68 20.42
CA THR A 25 -6.01 2.43 20.48
C THR A 25 -7.00 2.43 21.65
N ASP A 26 -6.66 3.05 22.77
CA ASP A 26 -7.60 3.18 23.90
C ASP A 26 -8.82 4.04 23.52
N ALA A 27 -8.61 5.11 22.73
CA ALA A 27 -9.71 5.95 22.24
C ALA A 27 -10.58 5.21 21.20
N VAL A 28 -9.99 4.31 20.39
CA VAL A 28 -10.77 3.41 19.50
C VAL A 28 -11.66 2.49 20.33
N GLU A 29 -11.13 1.83 21.37
CA GLU A 29 -11.89 0.94 22.24
C GLU A 29 -13.02 1.69 22.95
N GLN A 30 -12.72 2.89 23.46
CA GLN A 30 -13.71 3.75 24.08
C GLN A 30 -14.84 4.12 23.10
N ARG A 31 -14.51 4.54 21.89
CA ARG A 31 -15.49 4.90 20.87
C ARG A 31 -16.40 3.74 20.48
N ILE A 32 -15.86 2.52 20.36
CA ILE A 32 -16.67 1.31 20.11
C ILE A 32 -17.69 1.12 21.23
N VAL A 33 -17.26 1.20 22.50
CA VAL A 33 -18.13 1.00 23.67
C VAL A 33 -19.20 2.10 23.77
N GLU A 34 -18.85 3.35 23.53
CA GLU A 34 -19.77 4.49 23.54
C GLU A 34 -20.82 4.41 22.41
N SER A 35 -20.39 3.95 21.24
CA SER A 35 -21.28 3.79 20.06
C SER A 35 -22.13 2.52 20.10
N SER A 36 -21.91 1.62 21.07
CA SER A 36 -22.54 0.29 21.15
C SER A 36 -23.19 0.04 22.50
N PRO A 37 -24.39 0.60 22.77
CA PRO A 37 -25.07 0.39 24.06
C PRO A 37 -25.25 -1.09 24.37
N GLY A 38 -24.78 -1.53 25.54
CA GLY A 38 -24.88 -2.92 26.01
C GLY A 38 -23.74 -3.85 25.53
N PHE A 39 -22.93 -3.44 24.57
CA PHE A 39 -21.73 -4.19 24.15
C PHE A 39 -20.49 -3.76 24.95
N ARG A 40 -19.64 -4.71 25.28
CA ARG A 40 -18.39 -4.45 26.01
C ARG A 40 -17.26 -5.32 25.46
N ILE A 41 -16.07 -4.76 25.41
CA ILE A 41 -14.82 -5.45 25.11
C ILE A 41 -13.85 -5.33 26.29
N PRO A 42 -12.98 -6.31 26.50
CA PRO A 42 -11.91 -6.18 27.50
C PRO A 42 -11.00 -5.00 27.17
N LYS A 43 -10.68 -4.18 28.15
CA LYS A 43 -9.74 -3.06 27.99
C LYS A 43 -8.39 -3.53 27.47
N GLY A 44 -7.84 -2.82 26.49
CA GLY A 44 -6.57 -3.13 25.87
C GLY A 44 -6.61 -4.37 24.95
N LEU A 45 -7.80 -4.84 24.56
CA LEU A 45 -7.94 -6.00 23.67
C LEU A 45 -7.29 -5.73 22.31
N ILE A 46 -7.61 -4.60 21.69
CA ILE A 46 -7.13 -4.28 20.34
C ILE A 46 -5.60 -4.12 20.34
N SER A 47 -5.04 -3.39 21.29
CA SER A 47 -3.58 -3.21 21.36
C SER A 47 -2.84 -4.53 21.62
N ARG A 48 -3.38 -5.41 22.48
CA ARG A 48 -2.77 -6.74 22.76
C ARG A 48 -2.78 -7.65 21.55
N VAL A 49 -3.86 -7.62 20.77
CA VAL A 49 -4.01 -8.49 19.58
C VAL A 49 -3.22 -7.96 18.39
N THR A 50 -3.13 -6.64 18.22
CA THR A 50 -2.57 -6.02 17.01
C THR A 50 -1.19 -5.43 17.22
N GLY A 51 -0.82 -5.06 18.44
CA GLY A 51 0.39 -4.29 18.73
C GLY A 51 0.29 -2.81 18.33
N ILE A 52 -0.83 -2.36 17.77
CA ILE A 52 -1.03 -0.98 17.31
C ILE A 52 -1.29 -0.07 18.50
N ARG A 53 -0.51 1.00 18.64
CA ARG A 53 -0.66 2.04 19.65
C ARG A 53 -1.52 3.20 19.17
N SER A 54 -1.30 3.62 17.94
CA SER A 54 -2.03 4.75 17.38
C SER A 54 -2.20 4.63 15.86
N ARG A 55 -3.06 5.45 15.30
CA ARG A 55 -3.30 5.57 13.86
C ARG A 55 -3.54 7.03 13.49
N SER A 56 -3.23 7.39 12.24
CA SER A 56 -3.57 8.69 11.69
C SER A 56 -5.00 8.69 11.17
N VAL A 57 -5.67 9.82 11.31
CA VAL A 57 -7.04 10.02 10.83
C VAL A 57 -7.08 11.33 10.06
N MET A 58 -7.59 11.28 8.84
CA MET A 58 -7.75 12.46 8.00
C MET A 58 -8.79 13.41 8.58
N ALA A 59 -8.71 14.69 8.24
CA ALA A 59 -9.71 15.67 8.60
C ALA A 59 -11.06 15.35 7.93
N GLU A 60 -12.16 15.81 8.51
CA GLU A 60 -13.49 15.56 7.96
C GLU A 60 -13.67 16.12 6.53
N SER A 61 -13.00 17.23 6.25
CA SER A 61 -12.99 17.89 4.94
C SER A 61 -12.05 17.27 3.91
N GLU A 62 -11.14 16.37 4.31
CA GLU A 62 -10.20 15.72 3.39
C GLU A 62 -10.85 14.50 2.71
N GLN A 63 -10.37 14.21 1.49
CA GLN A 63 -10.70 13.05 0.69
C GLN A 63 -9.42 12.22 0.43
N ALA A 64 -9.57 11.01 -0.12
CA ALA A 64 -8.42 10.18 -0.51
C ALA A 64 -7.49 10.91 -1.49
N SER A 65 -8.05 11.67 -2.43
CA SER A 65 -7.27 12.50 -3.35
C SER A 65 -6.46 13.60 -2.65
N ASP A 66 -6.95 14.20 -1.56
CA ASP A 66 -6.20 15.22 -0.81
C ASP A 66 -4.95 14.63 -0.15
N LEU A 67 -5.07 13.43 0.42
CA LEU A 67 -3.95 12.72 1.01
C LEU A 67 -2.86 12.43 -0.03
N ALA A 68 -3.25 11.95 -1.21
CA ALA A 68 -2.36 11.71 -2.32
C ALA A 68 -1.70 12.99 -2.84
N VAL A 69 -2.48 14.06 -3.03
CA VAL A 69 -2.03 15.38 -3.52
C VAL A 69 -1.01 16.00 -2.58
N ASN A 70 -1.23 15.92 -1.25
CA ASN A 70 -0.30 16.43 -0.26
C ASN A 70 1.08 15.73 -0.33
N ALA A 71 1.12 14.44 -0.63
CA ALA A 71 2.37 13.73 -0.85
C ALA A 71 2.99 14.08 -2.22
N ALA A 72 2.16 14.14 -3.28
CA ALA A 72 2.60 14.45 -4.64
C ALA A 72 3.22 15.83 -4.76
N ALA A 73 2.62 16.84 -4.12
CA ALA A 73 3.16 18.19 -4.09
C ALA A 73 4.59 18.24 -3.47
N LYS A 74 4.84 17.43 -2.44
CA LYS A 74 6.18 17.31 -1.84
C LYS A 74 7.17 16.65 -2.82
N VAL A 75 6.75 15.59 -3.54
CA VAL A 75 7.60 14.94 -4.55
C VAL A 75 7.97 15.91 -5.65
N LEU A 76 7.00 16.62 -6.22
CA LEU A 76 7.29 17.61 -7.27
C LEU A 76 8.25 18.69 -6.78
N ALA A 77 8.03 19.20 -5.56
CA ALA A 77 8.90 20.21 -4.97
C ALA A 77 10.32 19.69 -4.72
N SER A 78 10.47 18.48 -4.15
CA SER A 78 11.79 17.90 -3.86
C SER A 78 12.58 17.54 -5.12
N CYS A 79 11.88 17.18 -6.21
CA CYS A 79 12.49 16.93 -7.51
C CYS A 79 12.69 18.21 -8.35
N GLY A 80 12.25 19.38 -7.89
CA GLY A 80 12.34 20.63 -8.64
C GLY A 80 11.45 20.68 -9.90
N LEU A 81 10.38 19.89 -9.91
CA LEU A 81 9.47 19.74 -11.06
C LEU A 81 8.19 20.56 -10.90
N GLN A 82 7.59 20.87 -12.04
CA GLN A 82 6.30 21.57 -12.15
C GLN A 82 5.25 20.66 -12.81
N ALA A 83 3.99 21.03 -12.70
CA ALA A 83 2.89 20.26 -13.29
C ALA A 83 3.09 19.84 -14.75
N PRO A 84 3.62 20.68 -15.68
CA PRO A 84 3.86 20.29 -17.08
C PRO A 84 4.95 19.23 -17.28
N ASP A 85 5.77 18.97 -16.25
CA ASP A 85 6.87 18.00 -16.34
C ASP A 85 6.40 16.55 -16.13
N VAL A 86 5.14 16.33 -15.75
CA VAL A 86 4.53 15.02 -15.51
C VAL A 86 3.80 14.57 -16.77
N ASP A 87 4.16 13.39 -17.30
CA ASP A 87 3.57 12.84 -18.53
C ASP A 87 2.31 12.00 -18.25
N LEU A 88 2.21 11.38 -17.08
CA LEU A 88 1.09 10.55 -16.66
C LEU A 88 0.95 10.60 -15.14
N LEU A 89 -0.30 10.69 -14.64
CA LEU A 89 -0.62 10.43 -13.23
C LEU A 89 -1.38 9.11 -13.09
N VAL A 90 -0.89 8.23 -12.20
CA VAL A 90 -1.54 6.98 -11.82
C VAL A 90 -1.99 7.10 -10.35
N PHE A 91 -3.29 7.09 -10.10
CA PHE A 91 -3.85 7.00 -8.76
C PHE A 91 -4.01 5.53 -8.38
N ALA A 92 -3.09 5.03 -7.56
CA ALA A 92 -2.94 3.62 -7.23
C ALA A 92 -3.38 3.36 -5.78
N SER A 93 -4.68 3.16 -5.54
CA SER A 93 -5.25 3.13 -4.20
C SER A 93 -6.42 2.15 -4.07
N ALA A 94 -6.63 1.62 -2.86
CA ALA A 94 -7.85 0.90 -2.51
C ALA A 94 -9.02 1.88 -2.29
N SER A 95 -8.75 3.05 -1.73
CA SER A 95 -9.72 4.12 -1.50
C SER A 95 -9.95 4.94 -2.76
N GLN A 96 -11.12 5.56 -2.86
CA GLN A 96 -11.51 6.45 -3.95
C GLN A 96 -12.40 7.56 -3.40
N ASP A 97 -12.43 8.73 -4.04
CA ASP A 97 -13.32 9.83 -3.61
C ASP A 97 -14.78 9.50 -3.96
N MET A 98 -14.99 8.93 -5.13
CA MET A 98 -16.31 8.51 -5.65
C MET A 98 -16.16 7.39 -6.68
N VAL A 99 -17.25 6.73 -7.02
CA VAL A 99 -17.24 5.63 -8.01
C VAL A 99 -16.90 6.15 -9.41
N GLU A 100 -17.33 7.36 -9.76
CA GLU A 100 -17.13 8.03 -11.05
C GLU A 100 -17.14 9.56 -10.84
N PRO A 101 -16.19 10.32 -11.39
CA PRO A 101 -15.09 9.89 -12.27
C PRO A 101 -13.95 9.17 -11.51
N ALA A 102 -12.93 8.70 -12.26
CA ALA A 102 -11.69 8.20 -11.66
C ALA A 102 -11.09 9.25 -10.73
N THR A 103 -10.63 8.83 -9.54
CA THR A 103 -10.03 9.71 -8.52
C THR A 103 -8.78 10.41 -9.05
N ALA A 104 -8.08 9.79 -10.01
CA ALA A 104 -6.94 10.38 -10.70
C ALA A 104 -7.27 11.73 -11.36
N HIS A 105 -8.48 11.93 -11.91
CA HIS A 105 -8.90 13.23 -12.45
C HIS A 105 -9.00 14.30 -11.36
N ILE A 106 -9.51 13.93 -10.20
CA ILE A 106 -9.66 14.85 -9.06
C ILE A 106 -8.27 15.24 -8.54
N ALA A 107 -7.38 14.25 -8.36
CA ALA A 107 -6.01 14.49 -7.93
C ALA A 107 -5.23 15.37 -8.94
N ALA A 108 -5.35 15.09 -10.24
CA ALA A 108 -4.72 15.88 -11.29
C ALA A 108 -5.20 17.34 -11.29
N ALA A 109 -6.53 17.55 -11.16
CA ALA A 109 -7.09 18.90 -11.08
C ALA A 109 -6.56 19.69 -9.88
N LYS A 110 -6.47 19.03 -8.69
CA LYS A 110 -5.90 19.64 -7.47
C LYS A 110 -4.42 19.97 -7.61
N LEU A 111 -3.65 19.18 -8.39
CA LEU A 111 -2.22 19.43 -8.67
C LEU A 111 -1.97 20.37 -9.85
N GLY A 112 -3.02 20.77 -10.60
CA GLY A 112 -2.88 21.58 -11.82
C GLY A 112 -2.24 20.81 -12.99
N LEU A 113 -2.30 19.45 -12.98
CA LEU A 113 -1.79 18.62 -14.06
C LEU A 113 -2.76 18.61 -15.26
N SER A 114 -2.19 18.54 -16.47
CA SER A 114 -2.94 18.41 -17.73
C SER A 114 -2.58 17.14 -18.51
N CYS A 115 -1.85 16.22 -17.88
CA CYS A 115 -1.46 14.94 -18.47
C CYS A 115 -2.62 13.93 -18.46
N PRO A 116 -2.53 12.81 -19.21
CA PRO A 116 -3.38 11.64 -19.04
C PRO A 116 -3.37 11.14 -17.60
N VAL A 117 -4.47 10.51 -17.18
CA VAL A 117 -4.62 9.98 -15.82
C VAL A 117 -5.36 8.65 -15.84
N MET A 118 -5.11 7.81 -14.83
CA MET A 118 -5.86 6.56 -14.61
C MET A 118 -5.84 6.14 -13.14
N ASP A 119 -6.87 5.39 -12.71
CA ASP A 119 -6.87 4.67 -11.44
C ASP A 119 -6.37 3.23 -11.64
N VAL A 120 -5.59 2.74 -10.67
CA VAL A 120 -5.18 1.33 -10.55
C VAL A 120 -5.61 0.83 -9.17
N LYS A 121 -6.38 -0.26 -9.11
CA LYS A 121 -6.98 -0.74 -7.87
C LYS A 121 -6.77 -2.24 -7.68
N ASN A 122 -6.07 -2.62 -6.59
CA ASN A 122 -5.89 -4.00 -6.14
C ASN A 122 -5.70 -4.04 -4.61
N ALA A 123 -6.67 -3.48 -3.86
CA ALA A 123 -6.61 -3.37 -2.39
C ALA A 123 -5.22 -2.86 -1.91
N CYS A 124 -4.61 -3.49 -0.90
CA CYS A 124 -3.31 -3.05 -0.37
C CYS A 124 -2.13 -3.19 -1.37
N ASN A 125 -2.31 -3.92 -2.49
CA ASN A 125 -1.32 -4.04 -3.56
C ASN A 125 -1.45 -2.96 -4.63
N SER A 126 -2.42 -2.05 -4.53
CA SER A 126 -2.64 -1.01 -5.53
C SER A 126 -1.36 -0.24 -5.86
N PHE A 127 -0.60 0.16 -4.84
CA PHE A 127 0.67 0.88 -5.03
C PHE A 127 1.68 0.07 -5.86
N LEU A 128 1.91 -1.22 -5.54
CA LEU A 128 2.83 -2.06 -6.32
C LEU A 128 2.36 -2.26 -7.76
N ASN A 129 1.05 -2.48 -7.96
CA ASN A 129 0.52 -2.57 -9.33
C ASN A 129 0.58 -1.23 -10.06
N GLY A 130 0.47 -0.11 -9.35
CA GLY A 130 0.73 1.22 -9.90
C GLY A 130 2.17 1.38 -10.39
N LEU A 131 3.16 0.89 -9.61
CA LEU A 131 4.56 0.85 -10.05
C LEU A 131 4.75 -0.04 -11.27
N GLU A 132 4.12 -1.23 -11.30
CA GLU A 132 4.20 -2.16 -12.44
C GLU A 132 3.66 -1.54 -13.73
N VAL A 133 2.49 -0.89 -13.66
CA VAL A 133 1.88 -0.19 -14.80
C VAL A 133 2.78 0.96 -15.26
N ALA A 134 3.27 1.77 -14.34
CA ALA A 134 4.13 2.92 -14.65
C ALA A 134 5.45 2.48 -15.28
N ASP A 135 6.13 1.47 -14.70
CA ASP A 135 7.36 0.92 -15.24
C ASP A 135 7.18 0.35 -16.65
N SER A 136 6.10 -0.40 -16.88
CA SER A 136 5.76 -0.94 -18.20
C SER A 136 5.53 0.15 -19.26
N LEU A 137 4.88 1.25 -18.87
CA LEU A 137 4.60 2.38 -19.75
C LEU A 137 5.88 3.20 -20.04
N ILE A 138 6.78 3.32 -19.07
CA ILE A 138 8.11 3.91 -19.25
C ILE A 138 8.97 3.00 -20.16
N ALA A 139 9.01 1.70 -19.89
CA ALA A 139 9.74 0.71 -20.67
C ALA A 139 9.33 0.70 -22.15
N SER A 140 8.02 0.87 -22.41
CA SER A 140 7.49 1.00 -23.77
C SER A 140 7.74 2.38 -24.40
N ARG A 141 8.40 3.30 -23.70
CA ARG A 141 8.66 4.71 -24.12
C ARG A 141 7.38 5.50 -24.40
N ARG A 142 6.27 5.10 -23.81
CA ARG A 142 5.01 5.84 -23.93
C ARG A 142 5.04 7.13 -23.12
N TYR A 143 5.68 7.08 -21.93
CA TYR A 143 5.85 8.22 -21.01
C TYR A 143 7.27 8.22 -20.47
N GLY A 144 7.83 9.39 -20.21
CA GLY A 144 9.15 9.58 -19.62
C GLY A 144 9.10 9.72 -18.10
N ARG A 145 8.07 10.41 -17.59
CA ARG A 145 7.85 10.68 -16.17
C ARG A 145 6.44 10.31 -15.74
N VAL A 146 6.33 9.35 -14.84
CA VAL A 146 5.04 8.89 -14.32
C VAL A 146 4.97 9.16 -12.82
N LEU A 147 3.96 9.93 -12.41
CA LEU A 147 3.67 10.20 -11.00
C LEU A 147 2.65 9.17 -10.50
N VAL A 148 3.11 8.21 -9.70
CA VAL A 148 2.25 7.22 -9.02
C VAL A 148 1.90 7.77 -7.65
N VAL A 149 0.62 7.96 -7.40
CA VAL A 149 0.11 8.49 -6.12
C VAL A 149 -0.86 7.52 -5.48
N THR A 150 -0.90 7.48 -4.17
CA THR A 150 -1.88 6.71 -3.40
C THR A 150 -2.43 7.55 -2.26
N GLY A 151 -3.73 7.46 -2.01
CA GLY A 151 -4.40 8.10 -0.90
C GLY A 151 -5.41 7.15 -0.29
N GLU A 152 -5.18 6.75 0.95
CA GLU A 152 -5.99 5.78 1.66
C GLU A 152 -6.79 6.46 2.77
N SER A 153 -8.10 6.23 2.76
CA SER A 153 -9.07 6.79 3.71
C SER A 153 -9.94 5.72 4.38
N PRO A 154 -9.38 4.58 4.81
CA PRO A 154 -10.16 3.45 5.30
C PRO A 154 -10.87 3.75 6.62
N SER A 155 -10.49 4.80 7.36
CA SER A 155 -11.21 5.23 8.57
C SER A 155 -12.68 5.54 8.31
N ARG A 156 -13.04 5.89 7.05
CA ARG A 156 -14.42 6.15 6.62
C ARG A 156 -15.28 4.89 6.58
N ALA A 157 -14.66 3.71 6.48
CA ALA A 157 -15.35 2.42 6.42
C ALA A 157 -15.37 1.66 7.76
N VAL A 158 -14.95 2.29 8.85
CA VAL A 158 -14.93 1.66 10.19
C VAL A 158 -16.32 1.64 10.79
N ARG A 159 -16.77 0.46 11.24
CA ARG A 159 -18.01 0.29 11.99
C ARG A 159 -17.79 0.55 13.47
N TRP A 160 -18.33 1.64 13.95
CA TRP A 160 -18.22 2.02 15.36
C TRP A 160 -19.32 1.41 16.26
N SER A 161 -20.54 1.26 15.73
CA SER A 161 -21.66 0.65 16.43
C SER A 161 -21.78 -0.83 16.12
N VAL A 162 -21.56 -1.68 17.11
CA VAL A 162 -21.62 -3.13 17.00
C VAL A 162 -22.65 -3.71 17.99
N PRO A 163 -23.66 -4.45 17.52
CA PRO A 163 -24.70 -4.98 18.39
C PRO A 163 -24.25 -6.22 19.19
N ASP A 164 -23.26 -6.95 18.66
CA ASP A 164 -22.83 -8.24 19.19
C ASP A 164 -21.38 -8.57 18.84
N PHE A 165 -20.88 -9.67 19.41
CA PHE A 165 -19.51 -10.11 19.20
C PHE A 165 -19.22 -10.57 17.77
N ALA A 166 -20.19 -11.14 17.06
CA ALA A 166 -20.00 -11.59 15.67
C ALA A 166 -19.76 -10.38 14.74
N THR A 167 -20.57 -9.33 14.92
CA THR A 167 -20.38 -8.06 14.19
C THR A 167 -19.05 -7.39 14.56
N PHE A 168 -18.68 -7.40 15.84
CA PHE A 168 -17.39 -6.91 16.31
C PHE A 168 -16.22 -7.66 15.64
N ALA A 169 -16.27 -9.00 15.66
CA ALA A 169 -15.22 -9.84 15.10
C ALA A 169 -15.03 -9.61 13.59
N SER A 170 -16.14 -9.53 12.82
CA SER A 170 -16.08 -9.26 11.39
C SER A 170 -15.62 -7.83 11.07
N SER A 171 -15.85 -6.88 11.95
CA SER A 171 -15.40 -5.47 11.83
C SER A 171 -13.99 -5.22 12.38
N PHE A 172 -13.43 -6.19 13.12
CA PHE A 172 -12.18 -6.05 13.88
C PHE A 172 -11.01 -5.52 13.03
N PRO A 173 -10.79 -5.99 11.78
CA PRO A 173 -9.71 -5.46 10.93
C PRO A 173 -9.85 -3.97 10.62
N GLY A 174 -11.07 -3.44 10.56
CA GLY A 174 -11.33 -2.00 10.42
C GLY A 174 -10.70 -1.17 11.54
N TYR A 175 -10.63 -1.70 12.76
CA TYR A 175 -10.01 -1.00 13.89
C TYR A 175 -8.49 -0.95 13.83
N THR A 176 -7.84 -1.63 12.89
CA THR A 176 -6.41 -1.50 12.64
C THR A 176 -6.07 -0.39 11.65
N MET A 177 -7.05 0.08 10.88
CA MET A 177 -6.87 0.94 9.72
C MET A 177 -6.51 2.37 10.08
N SER A 178 -5.79 3.01 9.17
CA SER A 178 -5.21 4.35 9.30
C SER A 178 -5.24 5.06 7.95
N ASP A 179 -5.34 6.38 7.95
CA ASP A 179 -5.38 7.21 6.74
C ASP A 179 -4.01 7.78 6.42
N GLY A 180 -3.72 7.92 5.13
CA GLY A 180 -2.46 8.50 4.66
C GLY A 180 -2.36 8.60 3.16
N GLY A 181 -1.33 9.28 2.69
CA GLY A 181 -1.01 9.42 1.28
C GLY A 181 0.48 9.20 1.01
N ALA A 182 0.78 8.76 -0.19
CA ALA A 182 2.14 8.67 -0.69
C ALA A 182 2.20 9.00 -2.18
N ALA A 183 3.38 9.40 -2.64
CA ALA A 183 3.66 9.63 -4.04
C ALA A 183 5.07 9.19 -4.38
N VAL A 184 5.21 8.62 -5.56
CA VAL A 184 6.50 8.24 -6.16
C VAL A 184 6.55 8.78 -7.57
N LEU A 185 7.65 9.43 -7.91
CA LEU A 185 7.97 9.79 -9.28
C LEU A 185 8.87 8.71 -9.87
N LEU A 186 8.42 8.09 -10.96
CA LEU A 186 9.23 7.19 -11.77
C LEU A 186 9.70 7.89 -13.03
N GLU A 187 10.99 7.69 -13.35
CA GLU A 187 11.62 8.14 -14.61
C GLU A 187 12.34 6.98 -15.27
N ALA A 188 12.60 7.10 -16.57
CA ALA A 188 13.43 6.12 -17.27
C ALA A 188 14.83 6.02 -16.64
N SER A 189 15.30 4.79 -16.39
CA SER A 189 16.68 4.58 -15.93
C SER A 189 17.67 4.98 -17.01
N GLU A 190 18.80 5.58 -16.62
CA GLU A 190 19.86 5.96 -17.56
C GLU A 190 20.42 4.72 -18.29
N GLY A 191 20.52 4.80 -19.61
CA GLY A 191 21.03 3.72 -20.45
C GLY A 191 20.01 2.62 -20.80
N ALA A 192 18.76 2.70 -20.32
CA ALA A 192 17.71 1.76 -20.69
C ALA A 192 17.29 1.98 -22.16
N THR A 193 17.83 1.17 -23.09
CA THR A 193 17.35 1.12 -24.48
C THR A 193 16.42 -0.06 -24.67
N ALA A 194 15.56 -0.03 -25.70
CA ALA A 194 14.63 -1.13 -26.02
C ALA A 194 15.36 -2.48 -26.24
N ASP A 195 16.59 -2.42 -26.71
CA ASP A 195 17.44 -3.56 -27.07
C ASP A 195 18.49 -3.90 -26.00
N SER A 196 18.52 -3.17 -24.86
CA SER A 196 19.44 -3.53 -23.76
C SER A 196 18.97 -4.83 -23.09
N GLU A 197 19.91 -5.75 -22.88
CA GLU A 197 19.71 -6.93 -22.01
C GLU A 197 19.10 -6.51 -20.68
N PRO A 198 18.35 -7.40 -19.99
CA PRO A 198 17.83 -7.12 -18.65
C PRO A 198 18.91 -6.46 -17.79
N SER A 199 18.55 -5.39 -17.10
CA SER A 199 19.50 -4.55 -16.36
C SER A 199 20.43 -5.43 -15.53
N SER A 200 21.74 -5.16 -15.60
CA SER A 200 22.71 -5.75 -14.69
C SER A 200 22.19 -5.60 -13.25
N PRO A 201 22.42 -6.56 -12.34
CA PRO A 201 22.09 -6.38 -10.92
C PRO A 201 22.68 -5.11 -10.28
N ALA A 202 23.63 -4.45 -10.96
CA ALA A 202 24.20 -3.17 -10.56
C ALA A 202 23.44 -1.94 -11.07
N ALA A 203 22.43 -2.10 -11.94
CA ALA A 203 21.67 -0.96 -12.46
C ALA A 203 20.73 -0.38 -11.39
N GLU A 204 20.63 0.96 -11.35
CA GLU A 204 19.67 1.70 -10.52
C GLU A 204 18.24 1.50 -11.05
N GLY A 205 17.27 1.41 -10.14
CA GLY A 205 15.85 1.36 -10.45
C GLY A 205 15.16 0.04 -10.09
N ILE A 206 14.00 -0.21 -10.67
CA ILE A 206 13.24 -1.43 -10.50
C ILE A 206 13.97 -2.56 -11.22
N LEU A 207 14.44 -3.57 -10.48
CA LEU A 207 15.15 -4.72 -11.04
C LEU A 207 14.19 -5.82 -11.49
N GLY A 208 13.06 -5.95 -10.81
CA GLY A 208 12.04 -6.92 -11.17
C GLY A 208 10.83 -6.85 -10.25
N MET A 209 9.70 -7.28 -10.78
CA MET A 209 8.44 -7.42 -10.06
C MET A 209 7.78 -8.72 -10.42
N ALA A 210 7.08 -9.33 -9.45
CA ALA A 210 6.26 -10.51 -9.67
C ALA A 210 5.03 -10.50 -8.77
N PHE A 211 3.93 -11.05 -9.27
CA PHE A 211 2.65 -11.10 -8.59
C PHE A 211 2.00 -12.47 -8.74
N ILE A 212 1.32 -12.90 -7.66
CA ILE A 212 0.40 -14.05 -7.69
C ILE A 212 -0.93 -13.66 -7.06
N ALA A 213 -1.99 -14.35 -7.44
CA ALA A 213 -3.31 -14.19 -6.84
C ALA A 213 -4.07 -15.53 -6.78
N LYS A 214 -4.89 -15.67 -5.72
CA LYS A 214 -5.92 -16.72 -5.62
C LYS A 214 -7.29 -16.07 -5.44
N SER A 215 -7.86 -15.64 -6.55
CA SER A 215 -9.09 -14.84 -6.59
C SER A 215 -10.33 -15.58 -6.11
N ILE A 216 -10.29 -16.91 -5.93
CA ILE A 216 -11.40 -17.65 -5.29
C ILE A 216 -11.67 -17.16 -3.85
N HIS A 217 -10.68 -16.56 -3.20
CA HIS A 217 -10.77 -16.04 -1.85
C HIS A 217 -11.24 -14.57 -1.77
N TRP A 218 -11.71 -13.98 -2.87
CA TRP A 218 -12.15 -12.58 -2.91
C TRP A 218 -13.17 -12.20 -1.82
N PRO A 219 -14.09 -13.10 -1.38
CA PRO A 219 -15.12 -12.71 -0.40
C PRO A 219 -14.60 -12.60 1.04
N VAL A 220 -13.32 -12.96 1.30
CA VAL A 220 -12.77 -12.99 2.66
C VAL A 220 -12.77 -11.63 3.34
N GLY A 221 -12.56 -10.55 2.57
CA GLY A 221 -12.61 -9.18 3.08
C GLY A 221 -13.15 -8.24 2.02
N THR A 222 -14.18 -7.45 2.37
CA THR A 222 -14.87 -6.59 1.42
C THR A 222 -15.25 -5.24 2.00
N LEU A 223 -15.26 -4.22 1.14
CA LEU A 223 -16.00 -2.97 1.28
C LEU A 223 -16.89 -2.87 0.04
N ALA A 224 -18.14 -3.30 0.20
CA ALA A 224 -18.97 -3.70 -0.94
C ALA A 224 -19.86 -2.58 -1.52
N ALA A 225 -20.01 -1.46 -0.81
CA ALA A 225 -20.90 -0.37 -1.23
C ALA A 225 -20.44 0.34 -2.50
N GLY A 226 -21.39 0.92 -3.20
CA GLY A 226 -21.17 1.78 -4.37
C GLY A 226 -20.99 1.04 -5.70
N GLY A 227 -20.69 -0.28 -5.67
CA GLY A 227 -20.62 -1.09 -6.88
C GLY A 227 -21.97 -1.62 -7.34
N SER A 228 -21.98 -2.34 -8.47
CA SER A 228 -23.22 -2.89 -9.05
C SER A 228 -23.92 -3.93 -8.16
N ALA A 229 -23.18 -4.60 -7.26
CA ALA A 229 -23.73 -5.59 -6.34
C ALA A 229 -24.54 -4.95 -5.20
N PHE A 230 -24.03 -3.85 -4.63
CA PHE A 230 -24.64 -3.13 -3.50
C PHE A 230 -24.65 -1.62 -3.75
N PRO A 231 -25.45 -1.15 -4.73
CA PRO A 231 -25.35 0.24 -5.18
C PRO A 231 -25.87 1.26 -4.16
N ARG A 232 -26.70 0.86 -3.21
CA ARG A 232 -27.36 1.76 -2.24
C ARG A 232 -27.57 1.15 -0.84
N ASP A 233 -26.85 0.09 -0.51
CA ASP A 233 -26.91 -0.53 0.81
C ASP A 233 -25.96 0.16 1.78
N PRO A 234 -26.45 0.90 2.80
CA PRO A 234 -25.60 1.55 3.79
C PRO A 234 -24.77 0.55 4.63
N GLU A 235 -25.29 -0.66 4.85
CA GLU A 235 -24.58 -1.70 5.61
C GLU A 235 -23.35 -2.22 4.87
N ALA A 236 -23.38 -2.18 3.54
CA ALA A 236 -22.24 -2.52 2.69
C ALA A 236 -21.11 -1.46 2.72
N SER A 237 -21.34 -0.29 3.36
CA SER A 237 -20.34 0.78 3.50
C SER A 237 -19.29 0.51 4.56
N TYR A 238 -19.45 -0.55 5.34
CA TYR A 238 -18.48 -0.92 6.36
C TYR A 238 -17.53 -2.00 5.84
N PHE A 239 -16.25 -1.84 6.16
CA PHE A 239 -15.26 -2.87 5.86
C PHE A 239 -15.49 -4.08 6.77
N THR A 240 -15.62 -5.25 6.18
CA THR A 240 -15.80 -6.52 6.87
C THR A 240 -14.77 -7.54 6.41
N MET A 241 -14.32 -8.40 7.33
CA MET A 241 -13.35 -9.45 7.02
C MET A 241 -13.51 -10.63 7.98
N ASP A 242 -13.38 -11.82 7.44
CA ASP A 242 -13.22 -13.05 8.20
C ASP A 242 -11.71 -13.33 8.38
N GLY A 243 -11.20 -13.04 9.57
CA GLY A 243 -9.76 -13.14 9.86
C GLY A 243 -9.21 -14.56 9.81
N GLU A 244 -10.01 -15.58 10.14
CA GLU A 244 -9.60 -17.00 10.04
C GLU A 244 -9.49 -17.40 8.58
N LYS A 245 -10.52 -17.13 7.79
CA LYS A 245 -10.47 -17.41 6.34
C LYS A 245 -9.38 -16.62 5.62
N LEU A 246 -9.07 -15.39 6.06
CA LEU A 246 -7.95 -14.63 5.49
C LEU A 246 -6.63 -15.35 5.73
N LYS A 247 -6.41 -15.86 6.93
CA LYS A 247 -5.21 -16.64 7.26
C LYS A 247 -5.11 -17.87 6.36
N ASP A 248 -6.20 -18.63 6.23
CA ASP A 248 -6.24 -19.83 5.39
C ASP A 248 -6.01 -19.48 3.91
N ALA A 249 -6.57 -18.38 3.43
CA ALA A 249 -6.38 -17.88 2.08
C ALA A 249 -4.91 -17.54 1.78
N PHE A 250 -4.20 -16.90 2.72
CA PHE A 250 -2.77 -16.64 2.56
C PHE A 250 -1.91 -17.92 2.68
N LEU A 251 -2.34 -18.89 3.48
CA LEU A 251 -1.67 -20.20 3.51
C LEU A 251 -1.82 -20.94 2.17
N ASP A 252 -3.01 -20.89 1.58
CA ASP A 252 -3.28 -21.47 0.26
C ASP A 252 -2.55 -20.73 -0.87
N LEU A 253 -2.40 -19.40 -0.76
CA LEU A 253 -1.67 -18.59 -1.74
C LEU A 253 -0.19 -18.97 -1.79
N GLY A 254 0.42 -19.23 -0.63
CA GLY A 254 1.85 -19.53 -0.51
C GLY A 254 2.73 -18.29 -0.65
N SER A 255 4.03 -18.50 -0.63
CA SER A 255 5.05 -17.44 -0.75
C SER A 255 6.13 -17.74 -1.79
N ASP A 256 5.95 -18.76 -2.62
CA ASP A 256 6.97 -19.26 -3.56
C ASP A 256 7.42 -18.18 -4.55
N VAL A 257 6.51 -17.28 -4.94
CA VAL A 257 6.83 -16.13 -5.82
C VAL A 257 7.97 -15.27 -5.28
N LEU A 258 8.14 -15.18 -3.96
CA LEU A 258 9.24 -14.41 -3.36
C LEU A 258 10.58 -15.10 -3.67
N GLY A 259 10.69 -16.41 -3.38
CA GLY A 259 11.88 -17.20 -3.66
C GLY A 259 12.20 -17.26 -5.16
N GLU A 260 11.20 -17.52 -6.00
CA GLU A 260 11.34 -17.55 -7.46
C GLU A 260 11.85 -16.22 -8.02
N THR A 261 11.35 -15.09 -7.46
CA THR A 261 11.80 -13.75 -7.88
C THR A 261 13.26 -13.52 -7.50
N LEU A 262 13.65 -13.85 -6.27
CA LEU A 262 15.03 -13.69 -5.81
C LEU A 262 15.99 -14.57 -6.62
N GLU A 263 15.61 -15.83 -6.88
CA GLU A 263 16.40 -16.76 -7.71
C GLU A 263 16.58 -16.22 -9.13
N ALA A 264 15.51 -15.74 -9.77
CA ALA A 264 15.57 -15.16 -11.11
C ALA A 264 16.50 -13.94 -11.20
N LEU A 265 16.56 -13.14 -10.14
CA LEU A 265 17.45 -11.98 -10.02
C LEU A 265 18.83 -12.34 -9.45
N LYS A 266 19.07 -13.62 -9.09
CA LYS A 266 20.31 -14.11 -8.44
C LYS A 266 20.62 -13.37 -7.14
N LEU A 267 19.59 -13.10 -6.34
CA LEU A 267 19.64 -12.43 -5.05
C LEU A 267 19.18 -13.34 -3.93
N ASN A 268 19.51 -12.96 -2.71
CA ASN A 268 19.00 -13.55 -1.48
C ASN A 268 18.66 -12.42 -0.48
N TRP A 269 17.95 -12.73 0.63
CA TRP A 269 17.53 -11.68 1.57
C TRP A 269 18.68 -10.89 2.18
N GLN A 270 19.89 -11.47 2.30
CA GLN A 270 21.06 -10.81 2.87
C GLN A 270 21.64 -9.72 1.96
N ASP A 271 21.24 -9.67 0.69
CA ASP A 271 21.66 -8.63 -0.25
C ASP A 271 20.90 -7.32 -0.06
N PHE A 272 19.79 -7.34 0.69
CA PHE A 272 18.94 -6.18 0.90
C PHE A 272 19.33 -5.37 2.14
N ALA A 273 19.26 -4.05 2.01
CA ALA A 273 19.38 -3.15 3.15
C ALA A 273 18.11 -3.16 4.00
N VAL A 274 16.94 -3.17 3.37
CA VAL A 274 15.63 -3.26 4.03
C VAL A 274 14.61 -4.02 3.21
N VAL A 275 13.63 -4.61 3.92
CA VAL A 275 12.44 -5.23 3.36
C VAL A 275 11.21 -4.53 3.93
N CYS A 276 10.49 -3.82 3.09
CA CYS A 276 9.20 -3.23 3.41
C CYS A 276 8.10 -4.25 3.10
N VAL A 277 7.35 -4.68 4.11
CA VAL A 277 6.24 -5.62 3.94
C VAL A 277 4.95 -4.98 4.39
N HIS A 278 3.84 -5.24 3.69
CA HIS A 278 2.54 -4.79 4.15
C HIS A 278 2.22 -5.33 5.54
N GLN A 279 1.88 -4.44 6.47
CA GLN A 279 1.68 -4.75 7.89
C GLN A 279 0.23 -4.44 8.30
N VAL A 280 -0.52 -5.48 8.66
CA VAL A 280 -1.87 -5.33 9.24
C VAL A 280 -1.86 -5.34 10.77
N SER A 281 -0.82 -5.94 11.36
CA SER A 281 -0.55 -5.98 12.80
C SER A 281 0.90 -6.39 13.07
N ALA A 282 1.43 -6.10 14.25
CA ALA A 282 2.78 -6.48 14.64
C ALA A 282 2.99 -8.01 14.66
N PRO A 283 2.08 -8.84 15.23
CA PRO A 283 2.20 -10.29 15.15
C PRO A 283 2.21 -10.83 13.70
N TYR A 284 1.45 -10.22 12.81
CA TYR A 284 1.42 -10.64 11.40
C TYR A 284 2.75 -10.42 10.69
N ARG A 285 3.45 -9.31 10.98
CA ARG A 285 4.81 -9.05 10.48
C ARG A 285 5.77 -10.16 10.90
N GLU A 286 5.71 -10.60 12.16
CA GLU A 286 6.58 -11.67 12.67
C GLU A 286 6.30 -13.03 11.99
N ILE A 287 5.02 -13.37 11.80
CA ILE A 287 4.60 -14.57 11.06
C ILE A 287 5.09 -14.52 9.62
N PHE A 288 4.99 -13.37 8.97
CA PHE A 288 5.50 -13.20 7.61
C PHE A 288 7.02 -13.42 7.55
N ALA A 289 7.78 -12.79 8.45
CA ALA A 289 9.23 -12.93 8.51
C ALA A 289 9.66 -14.40 8.61
N GLU A 290 9.02 -15.14 9.51
CA GLU A 290 9.31 -16.56 9.72
C GLU A 290 9.00 -17.41 8.46
N ARG A 291 7.82 -17.20 7.85
CA ARG A 291 7.37 -17.99 6.70
C ARG A 291 8.12 -17.68 5.41
N ALA A 292 8.42 -16.42 5.17
CA ALA A 292 9.15 -15.98 3.98
C ALA A 292 10.68 -16.07 4.13
N GLY A 293 11.16 -16.47 5.32
CA GLY A 293 12.60 -16.56 5.61
C GLY A 293 13.31 -15.19 5.62
N VAL A 294 12.57 -14.11 5.86
CA VAL A 294 13.12 -12.75 5.88
C VAL A 294 13.78 -12.49 7.24
N PRO A 295 15.07 -12.10 7.28
CA PRO A 295 15.71 -11.66 8.51
C PRO A 295 14.97 -10.49 9.16
N ARG A 296 14.70 -10.59 10.48
CA ARG A 296 13.87 -9.60 11.19
C ARG A 296 14.47 -8.20 11.22
N ASP A 297 15.77 -8.09 11.24
CA ASP A 297 16.53 -6.85 11.22
C ASP A 297 16.40 -6.08 9.90
N LEU A 298 16.07 -6.75 8.81
CA LEU A 298 15.77 -6.11 7.52
C LEU A 298 14.38 -5.47 7.49
N LEU A 299 13.45 -5.94 8.32
CA LEU A 299 12.08 -5.40 8.33
C LEU A 299 12.03 -3.97 8.88
N VAL A 300 11.15 -3.16 8.30
CA VAL A 300 10.89 -1.79 8.75
C VAL A 300 9.59 -1.77 9.57
N PRO A 301 9.65 -1.72 10.92
CA PRO A 301 8.45 -1.66 11.73
C PRO A 301 7.76 -0.30 11.57
N ALA A 302 6.43 -0.32 11.34
CA ALA A 302 5.63 0.88 11.17
C ALA A 302 4.23 0.76 11.77
N VAL A 303 3.64 -0.43 11.74
CA VAL A 303 2.23 -0.64 12.09
C VAL A 303 1.89 -0.27 13.53
N GLU A 304 2.83 -0.38 14.45
CA GLU A 304 2.64 -0.04 15.87
C GLU A 304 2.29 1.43 16.06
N GLU A 305 2.92 2.32 15.29
CA GLU A 305 2.75 3.77 15.39
C GLU A 305 1.77 4.33 14.37
N PHE A 306 1.71 3.72 13.18
CA PHE A 306 0.95 4.28 12.07
C PHE A 306 -0.32 3.51 11.74
N GLY A 307 -0.54 2.31 12.33
CA GLY A 307 -1.66 1.45 11.97
C GLY A 307 -1.52 0.85 10.56
N ASN A 308 -2.59 0.24 10.08
CA ASN A 308 -2.67 -0.34 8.74
C ASN A 308 -3.06 0.74 7.71
N LEU A 309 -2.10 1.23 6.96
CA LEU A 309 -2.25 2.28 5.94
C LEU A 309 -2.57 1.71 4.54
N ALA A 310 -3.03 0.47 4.44
CA ALA A 310 -3.35 -0.19 3.17
C ALA A 310 -2.18 -0.04 2.16
N SER A 311 -2.42 0.53 0.97
CA SER A 311 -1.40 0.67 -0.07
C SER A 311 -0.30 1.70 0.26
N VAL A 312 -0.52 2.60 1.20
CA VAL A 312 0.49 3.57 1.70
C VAL A 312 1.53 2.90 2.60
N SER A 313 1.27 1.68 3.12
CA SER A 313 2.17 0.99 4.05
C SER A 313 3.59 0.82 3.52
N LEU A 314 3.74 0.44 2.24
CA LEU A 314 5.05 0.18 1.63
C LEU A 314 5.85 1.46 1.38
N PRO A 315 5.32 2.49 0.71
CA PRO A 315 6.05 3.74 0.51
C PRO A 315 6.35 4.47 1.83
N LEU A 316 5.47 4.37 2.85
CA LEU A 316 5.78 4.90 4.19
C LEU A 316 7.01 4.21 4.80
N GLN A 317 7.06 2.87 4.78
CA GLN A 317 8.19 2.13 5.34
C GLN A 317 9.49 2.46 4.62
N LEU A 318 9.46 2.56 3.28
CA LEU A 318 10.62 2.96 2.50
C LEU A 318 11.07 4.39 2.87
N LYS A 319 10.14 5.34 3.00
CA LYS A 319 10.46 6.71 3.43
C LYS A 319 11.06 6.72 4.85
N LEU A 320 10.50 5.97 5.79
CA LEU A 320 11.05 5.85 7.14
C LEU A 320 12.46 5.26 7.16
N ALA A 321 12.73 4.27 6.29
CA ALA A 321 14.06 3.67 6.17
C ALA A 321 15.08 4.65 5.58
N LEU A 322 14.70 5.40 4.54
CA LEU A 322 15.53 6.46 3.95
C LEU A 322 15.84 7.57 4.95
N ASP A 323 14.81 8.13 5.60
CA ASP A 323 14.97 9.21 6.58
C ASP A 323 15.78 8.76 7.81
N GLY A 324 15.66 7.48 8.19
CA GLY A 324 16.41 6.86 9.27
C GLY A 324 17.82 6.39 8.89
N GLY A 325 18.26 6.59 7.65
CA GLY A 325 19.58 6.16 7.18
C GLY A 325 19.79 4.65 7.15
N ARG A 326 18.71 3.86 7.09
CA ARG A 326 18.77 2.39 6.99
C ARG A 326 19.03 1.92 5.55
N CYS A 327 18.75 2.74 4.58
CA CYS A 327 19.07 2.52 3.16
C CYS A 327 19.30 3.86 2.47
N GLY A 328 19.97 3.83 1.33
CA GLY A 328 20.32 5.00 0.53
C GLY A 328 20.71 4.63 -0.91
N PRO A 329 21.23 5.58 -1.69
CA PRO A 329 21.60 5.35 -3.08
C PRO A 329 22.49 4.12 -3.26
N GLY A 330 22.14 3.25 -4.20
CA GLY A 330 22.83 2.01 -4.51
C GLY A 330 22.39 0.79 -3.70
N ASP A 331 21.63 0.97 -2.61
CA ASP A 331 21.13 -0.13 -1.79
C ASP A 331 19.96 -0.86 -2.45
N LEU A 332 19.89 -2.18 -2.21
CA LEU A 332 18.73 -2.99 -2.59
C LEU A 332 17.64 -2.90 -1.53
N VAL A 333 16.42 -2.68 -1.98
CA VAL A 333 15.22 -2.71 -1.16
C VAL A 333 14.18 -3.63 -1.77
N ALA A 334 13.45 -4.38 -0.93
CA ALA A 334 12.30 -5.17 -1.37
C ALA A 334 11.01 -4.54 -0.83
N LEU A 335 10.02 -4.41 -1.71
CA LEU A 335 8.66 -4.00 -1.36
C LEU A 335 7.75 -5.21 -1.54
N VAL A 336 7.18 -5.72 -0.46
CA VAL A 336 6.35 -6.94 -0.45
C VAL A 336 4.94 -6.60 -0.03
N GLY A 337 4.02 -6.71 -0.95
CA GLY A 337 2.61 -6.40 -0.75
C GLY A 337 1.76 -7.65 -0.58
N LEU A 338 0.89 -7.63 0.42
CA LEU A 338 -0.13 -8.65 0.69
C LEU A 338 -1.49 -7.94 0.68
N ALA A 339 -2.44 -8.45 -0.08
CA ALA A 339 -3.73 -7.80 -0.24
C ALA A 339 -4.90 -8.76 -0.17
N GLY A 340 -6.05 -8.22 0.26
CA GLY A 340 -7.33 -8.91 0.11
C GLY A 340 -7.61 -9.26 -1.35
N GLY A 341 -8.36 -10.34 -1.57
CA GLY A 341 -8.69 -10.79 -2.90
C GLY A 341 -8.28 -12.23 -3.27
N VAL A 342 -7.26 -12.96 -2.85
CA VAL A 342 -6.05 -12.49 -2.18
C VAL A 342 -4.90 -12.45 -3.16
N SER A 343 -3.93 -11.58 -2.92
CA SER A 343 -2.76 -11.46 -3.78
C SER A 343 -1.48 -11.17 -2.98
N LEU A 344 -0.35 -11.61 -3.53
CA LEU A 344 1.00 -11.31 -3.04
C LEU A 344 1.80 -10.75 -4.21
N GLY A 345 2.54 -9.68 -3.96
CA GLY A 345 3.44 -9.07 -4.93
C GLY A 345 4.78 -8.71 -4.30
N ILE A 346 5.82 -8.72 -5.11
CA ILE A 346 7.14 -8.24 -4.74
C ILE A 346 7.68 -7.32 -5.82
N ALA A 347 8.28 -6.20 -5.41
CA ALA A 347 9.13 -5.36 -6.25
C ALA A 347 10.52 -5.27 -5.61
N VAL A 348 11.54 -5.53 -6.42
CA VAL A 348 12.94 -5.39 -6.04
C VAL A 348 13.48 -4.14 -6.69
N VAL A 349 14.01 -3.23 -5.89
CA VAL A 349 14.46 -1.91 -6.33
C VAL A 349 15.88 -1.67 -5.84
N ARG A 350 16.73 -1.14 -6.71
CA ARG A 350 18.01 -0.52 -6.33
C ARG A 350 17.82 0.99 -6.32
N LEU A 351 18.06 1.61 -5.17
CA LEU A 351 17.88 3.05 -4.93
C LEU A 351 18.96 3.89 -5.61
#